data_8260e070df75fe2f5a39c4e953a54468
#
_entry.id   8260e070df75fe2f5a39c4e953a54468
#
_cell.length_a   1.000
_cell.length_b   1.000
_cell.length_c   1.000
_cell.angle_alpha   90.00
_cell.angle_beta   90.00
_cell.angle_gamma   90.00
#
_symmetry.space_group_name_H-M   'P 1'
#
loop_
_entity.id
_entity.type
_entity.pdbx_description
1 polymer ?
#
loop_
_entity_poly.entity_id
_entity_poly.type
_entity_poly.pdbx_seq_one_letter_code
_entity_poly.pdbx_strand_id
1 'polypeptide(L)'
;MSRLEERLYREYLQFFEKAEAERRWSVFSDIPWEKVNRGASEELALCAETFCSVEMYLPDYVAGGINVVRDYFGQAWFQANWAYEESKHSLALTHYLVKSGKRSEEQMFDLQNRIFARK
;
A
#
# COMPACT_ATOMS: atom_id res chain seq x y z
N MET A 1 -21.76 7.63 20.56
CA MET A 1 -21.59 7.84 19.11
C MET A 1 -22.68 8.78 18.60
N SER A 2 -22.33 9.83 17.87
CA SER A 2 -23.28 10.75 17.29
C SER A 2 -24.02 10.16 16.09
N ARG A 3 -25.12 10.82 15.66
CA ARG A 3 -25.82 10.42 14.42
C ARG A 3 -24.93 10.52 13.18
N LEU A 4 -24.05 11.52 13.16
CA LEU A 4 -23.09 11.67 12.07
C LEU A 4 -22.10 10.50 12.03
N GLU A 5 -21.58 10.11 13.18
CA GLU A 5 -20.66 8.98 13.28
C GLU A 5 -21.32 7.67 12.88
N GLU A 6 -22.56 7.45 13.27
CA GLU A 6 -23.34 6.28 12.84
C GLU A 6 -23.53 6.26 11.33
N ARG A 7 -23.85 7.42 10.75
CA ARG A 7 -24.01 7.56 9.30
C ARG A 7 -22.69 7.28 8.56
N LEU A 8 -21.61 7.84 9.03
CA LEU A 8 -20.28 7.62 8.43
C LEU A 8 -19.87 6.15 8.52
N TYR A 9 -20.18 5.50 9.64
CA TYR A 9 -19.91 4.08 9.77
C TYR A 9 -20.73 3.25 8.78
N ARG A 10 -22.00 3.57 8.57
CA ARG A 10 -22.85 2.88 7.60
C ARG A 10 -22.35 3.08 6.17
N GLU A 11 -21.89 4.28 5.84
CA GLU A 11 -21.29 4.56 4.54
C GLU A 11 -20.00 3.75 4.34
N TYR A 12 -19.20 3.64 5.40
CA TYR A 12 -18.01 2.78 5.37
C TYR A 12 -18.37 1.32 5.12
N LEU A 13 -19.40 0.79 5.77
CA LEU A 13 -19.84 -0.59 5.56
C LEU A 13 -20.26 -0.84 4.10
N GLN A 14 -21.00 0.09 3.50
CA GLN A 14 -21.39 -0.02 2.10
C GLN A 14 -20.18 0.00 1.18
N PHE A 15 -19.23 0.89 1.44
CA PHE A 15 -17.96 0.93 0.72
C PHE A 15 -17.19 -0.38 0.84
N PHE A 16 -17.08 -0.89 2.07
CA PHE A 16 -16.36 -2.14 2.35
C PHE A 16 -16.98 -3.31 1.59
N GLU A 17 -18.31 -3.45 1.66
CA GLU A 17 -19.02 -4.52 0.97
C GLU A 17 -18.77 -4.47 -0.55
N LYS A 18 -18.88 -3.28 -1.13
CA LYS A 18 -18.62 -3.10 -2.56
C LYS A 18 -17.17 -3.39 -2.92
N ALA A 19 -16.25 -2.95 -2.10
CA ALA A 19 -14.83 -3.20 -2.31
C ALA A 19 -14.50 -4.69 -2.25
N GLU A 20 -15.07 -5.41 -1.28
CA GLU A 20 -14.87 -6.86 -1.18
C GLU A 20 -15.39 -7.59 -2.43
N ALA A 21 -16.53 -7.16 -2.96
CA ALA A 21 -17.15 -7.80 -4.12
C ALA A 21 -16.46 -7.47 -5.44
N GLU A 22 -15.94 -6.24 -5.62
CA GLU A 22 -15.58 -5.74 -6.93
C GLU A 22 -14.15 -5.18 -7.04
N ARG A 23 -13.49 -4.85 -5.94
CA ARG A 23 -12.24 -4.06 -5.98
C ARG A 23 -11.02 -4.74 -5.36
N ARG A 24 -11.21 -5.87 -4.70
CA ARG A 24 -10.06 -6.57 -4.10
C ARG A 24 -9.21 -7.20 -5.20
N TRP A 25 -7.92 -7.15 -5.01
CA TRP A 25 -6.96 -7.75 -5.92
C TRP A 25 -5.76 -8.29 -5.15
N SER A 26 -5.09 -9.26 -5.74
CA SER A 26 -3.90 -9.89 -5.17
C SER A 26 -2.67 -9.42 -5.92
N VAL A 27 -1.68 -8.93 -5.19
CA VAL A 27 -0.37 -8.57 -5.77
C VAL A 27 0.26 -9.79 -6.47
N PHE A 28 -0.01 -10.99 -5.96
CA PHE A 28 0.67 -12.19 -6.42
C PHE A 28 -0.06 -12.89 -7.56
N SER A 29 -1.39 -12.93 -7.53
CA SER A 29 -2.18 -13.70 -8.50
C SER A 29 -2.83 -12.88 -9.60
N ASP A 30 -3.03 -11.58 -9.39
CA ASP A 30 -3.75 -10.73 -10.35
C ASP A 30 -2.82 -9.95 -11.29
N ILE A 31 -1.52 -9.99 -11.03
CA ILE A 31 -0.51 -9.35 -11.90
C ILE A 31 0.27 -10.46 -12.60
N PRO A 32 0.32 -10.46 -13.93
CA PRO A 32 1.03 -11.50 -14.69
C PRO A 32 2.55 -11.27 -14.64
N TRP A 33 3.17 -11.58 -13.53
CA TRP A 33 4.61 -11.38 -13.31
C TRP A 33 5.49 -12.08 -14.32
N GLU A 34 5.04 -13.18 -14.91
CA GLU A 34 5.75 -13.89 -15.95
C GLU A 34 5.89 -13.09 -17.24
N LYS A 35 5.08 -12.04 -17.40
CA LYS A 35 5.12 -11.13 -18.56
C LYS A 35 5.87 -9.83 -18.28
N VAL A 36 6.52 -9.71 -17.13
CA VAL A 36 7.23 -8.49 -16.77
C VAL A 36 8.30 -8.15 -17.80
N ASN A 37 8.39 -6.86 -18.16
CA ASN A 37 9.38 -6.40 -19.12
C ASN A 37 10.76 -6.28 -18.47
N ARG A 38 11.62 -7.26 -18.73
CA ARG A 38 13.01 -7.27 -18.24
C ARG A 38 13.90 -6.27 -18.97
N GLY A 39 13.47 -5.77 -20.12
CA GLY A 39 14.19 -4.79 -20.92
C GLY A 39 13.84 -3.34 -20.57
N ALA A 40 13.07 -3.09 -19.55
CA ALA A 40 12.72 -1.73 -19.11
C ALA A 40 14.00 -0.95 -18.78
N SER A 41 13.96 0.37 -18.99
CA SER A 41 15.12 1.24 -18.73
C SER A 41 15.44 1.34 -17.24
N GLU A 42 16.70 1.65 -16.93
CA GLU A 42 17.11 1.94 -15.56
C GLU A 42 16.42 3.20 -15.02
N GLU A 43 16.08 4.15 -15.86
CA GLU A 43 15.32 5.35 -15.47
C GLU A 43 13.93 4.97 -14.95
N LEU A 44 13.26 4.03 -15.64
CA LEU A 44 11.97 3.52 -15.18
C LEU A 44 12.11 2.76 -13.86
N ALA A 45 13.16 1.95 -13.74
CA ALA A 45 13.43 1.22 -12.51
C ALA A 45 13.69 2.18 -11.33
N LEU A 46 14.45 3.24 -11.56
CA LEU A 46 14.70 4.25 -10.53
C LEU A 46 13.42 4.96 -10.13
N CYS A 47 12.55 5.27 -11.08
CA CYS A 47 11.24 5.85 -10.82
C CYS A 47 10.39 4.93 -9.96
N ALA A 48 10.31 3.65 -10.30
CA ALA A 48 9.57 2.65 -9.54
C ALA A 48 10.14 2.49 -8.12
N GLU A 49 11.46 2.48 -7.97
CA GLU A 49 12.11 2.42 -6.66
C GLU A 49 11.81 3.65 -5.81
N THR A 50 11.77 4.83 -6.42
CA THR A 50 11.45 6.07 -5.71
C THR A 50 10.02 6.03 -5.16
N PHE A 51 9.04 5.64 -5.97
CA PHE A 51 7.66 5.47 -5.51
C PHE A 51 7.54 4.37 -4.45
N CYS A 52 8.24 3.27 -4.65
CA CYS A 52 8.29 2.18 -3.67
C CYS A 52 8.80 2.68 -2.31
N SER A 53 9.86 3.51 -2.32
CA SER A 53 10.44 4.08 -1.09
C SER A 53 9.44 4.96 -0.34
N VAL A 54 8.67 5.77 -1.06
CA VAL A 54 7.62 6.60 -0.46
C VAL A 54 6.58 5.73 0.23
N GLU A 55 6.14 4.67 -0.42
CA GLU A 55 5.14 3.76 0.13
C GLU A 55 5.65 2.94 1.33
N MET A 56 6.96 2.79 1.46
CA MET A 56 7.56 2.10 2.60
C MET A 56 7.44 2.87 3.91
N TYR A 57 7.09 4.16 3.88
CA TYR A 57 6.76 4.94 5.07
C TYR A 57 5.33 4.66 5.59
N LEU A 58 4.67 3.65 5.06
CA LEU A 58 3.31 3.27 5.45
C LEU A 58 3.08 3.26 6.97
N PRO A 59 3.93 2.61 7.81
CA PRO A 59 3.68 2.60 9.25
C PRO A 59 3.64 4.01 9.86
N ASP A 60 4.47 4.92 9.36
CA ASP A 60 4.55 6.29 9.89
C ASP A 60 3.29 7.09 9.56
N TYR A 61 2.89 7.14 8.30
CA TYR A 61 1.71 7.94 7.94
C TYR A 61 0.40 7.28 8.36
N VAL A 62 0.35 5.96 8.43
CA VAL A 62 -0.83 5.25 8.93
C VAL A 62 -1.01 5.48 10.43
N ALA A 63 0.05 5.36 11.20
CA ALA A 63 -0.01 5.59 12.65
C ALA A 63 -0.50 7.01 12.96
N GLY A 64 0.06 8.01 12.26
CA GLY A 64 -0.37 9.40 12.39
C GLY A 64 -1.84 9.59 12.03
N GLY A 65 -2.25 9.04 10.89
CA GLY A 65 -3.64 9.14 10.43
C GLY A 65 -4.64 8.48 11.37
N ILE A 66 -4.33 7.28 11.85
CA ILE A 66 -5.21 6.57 12.79
C ILE A 66 -5.31 7.34 14.11
N ASN A 67 -4.21 7.88 14.62
CA ASN A 67 -4.24 8.66 15.86
C ASN A 67 -5.17 9.87 15.76
N VAL A 68 -5.20 10.53 14.61
CA VAL A 68 -6.08 11.69 14.39
C VAL A 68 -7.55 11.30 14.44
N VAL A 69 -7.93 10.14 13.91
CA VAL A 69 -9.34 9.72 13.81
C VAL A 69 -9.71 8.62 14.81
N ARG A 70 -8.84 8.33 15.77
CA ARG A 70 -9.00 7.22 16.72
C ARG A 70 -10.36 7.18 17.40
N ASP A 71 -10.89 8.36 17.74
CA ASP A 71 -12.16 8.48 18.49
C ASP A 71 -13.39 8.49 17.59
N TYR A 72 -13.22 8.41 16.28
CA TYR A 72 -14.29 8.41 15.29
C TYR A 72 -14.37 7.03 14.62
N PHE A 73 -15.26 6.19 15.11
CA PHE A 73 -15.26 4.76 14.79
C PHE A 73 -15.22 4.45 13.30
N GLY A 74 -16.15 5.00 12.52
CA GLY A 74 -16.20 4.73 11.07
C GLY A 74 -14.96 5.23 10.33
N GLN A 75 -14.45 6.41 10.72
CA GLN A 75 -13.24 6.97 10.11
C GLN A 75 -12.00 6.15 10.45
N ALA A 76 -11.89 5.69 11.69
CA ALA A 76 -10.75 4.88 12.11
C ALA A 76 -10.73 3.54 11.37
N TRP A 77 -11.87 2.91 11.19
CA TRP A 77 -11.98 1.65 10.46
C TRP A 77 -11.72 1.82 8.95
N PHE A 78 -12.21 2.92 8.37
CA PHE A 78 -11.88 3.27 7.00
C PHE A 78 -10.36 3.45 6.84
N GLN A 79 -9.73 4.16 7.76
CA GLN A 79 -8.29 4.41 7.73
C GLN A 79 -7.49 3.11 7.80
N ALA A 80 -7.92 2.16 8.63
CA ALA A 80 -7.28 0.85 8.72
C ALA A 80 -7.41 0.06 7.42
N ASN A 81 -8.59 0.09 6.80
CA ASN A 81 -8.82 -0.55 5.51
C ASN A 81 -7.99 0.12 4.40
N TRP A 82 -7.93 1.43 4.39
CA TRP A 82 -7.11 2.19 3.46
C TRP A 82 -5.63 1.82 3.59
N ALA A 83 -5.14 1.68 4.82
CA ALA A 83 -3.76 1.26 5.09
C ALA A 83 -3.45 -0.11 4.48
N TYR A 84 -4.39 -1.04 4.60
CA TYR A 84 -4.24 -2.35 3.97
C TYR A 84 -4.10 -2.24 2.45
N GLU A 85 -4.96 -1.46 1.81
CA GLU A 85 -4.87 -1.24 0.35
C GLU A 85 -3.56 -0.55 -0.04
N GLU A 86 -3.12 0.45 0.73
CA GLU A 86 -1.86 1.14 0.49
C GLU A 86 -0.65 0.20 0.57
N SER A 87 -0.70 -0.81 1.45
CA SER A 87 0.39 -1.78 1.57
C SER A 87 0.67 -2.52 0.26
N LYS A 88 -0.35 -2.71 -0.57
CA LYS A 88 -0.21 -3.38 -1.86
C LYS A 88 0.67 -2.62 -2.84
N HIS A 89 0.72 -1.29 -2.72
CA HIS A 89 1.53 -0.46 -3.62
C HIS A 89 3.02 -0.75 -3.45
N SER A 90 3.51 -0.73 -2.23
CA SER A 90 4.90 -1.05 -1.95
C SER A 90 5.24 -2.50 -2.32
N LEU A 91 4.35 -3.44 -1.99
CA LEU A 91 4.54 -4.84 -2.31
C LEU A 91 4.60 -5.08 -3.82
N ALA A 92 3.71 -4.45 -4.59
CA ALA A 92 3.69 -4.59 -6.04
C ALA A 92 4.95 -4.00 -6.68
N LEU A 93 5.37 -2.81 -6.23
CA LEU A 93 6.57 -2.16 -6.76
C LEU A 93 7.84 -2.93 -6.41
N THR A 94 7.93 -3.46 -5.20
CA THR A 94 9.04 -4.33 -4.79
C THR A 94 9.08 -5.58 -5.68
N HIS A 95 7.93 -6.20 -5.89
CA HIS A 95 7.83 -7.39 -6.74
C HIS A 95 8.25 -7.11 -8.18
N TYR A 96 7.79 -5.97 -8.72
CA TYR A 96 8.21 -5.52 -10.06
C TYR A 96 9.73 -5.39 -10.17
N LEU A 97 10.35 -4.71 -9.21
CA LEU A 97 11.79 -4.45 -9.24
C LEU A 97 12.60 -5.76 -9.19
N VAL A 98 12.15 -6.71 -8.41
CA VAL A 98 12.80 -8.01 -8.29
C VAL A 98 12.52 -8.88 -9.52
N LYS A 99 11.26 -9.01 -9.93
CA LYS A 99 10.86 -9.86 -11.07
C LYS A 99 11.40 -9.35 -12.40
N SER A 100 11.55 -8.04 -12.55
CA SER A 100 12.18 -7.47 -13.75
C SER A 100 13.70 -7.63 -13.79
N GLY A 101 14.32 -8.06 -12.70
CA GLY A 101 15.75 -8.18 -12.57
C GLY A 101 16.47 -6.84 -12.37
N LYS A 102 15.74 -5.74 -12.21
CA LYS A 102 16.34 -4.40 -12.05
C LYS A 102 16.93 -4.18 -10.66
N ARG A 103 16.41 -4.88 -9.67
CA ARG A 103 16.96 -4.90 -8.30
C ARG A 103 16.97 -6.32 -7.79
N SER A 104 17.93 -6.65 -6.94
CA SER A 104 17.94 -7.92 -6.22
C SER A 104 17.06 -7.81 -4.96
N GLU A 105 16.66 -8.95 -4.44
CA GLU A 105 15.96 -9.01 -3.16
C GLU A 105 16.78 -8.35 -2.04
N GLU A 106 18.10 -8.60 -2.04
CA GLU A 106 19.02 -8.01 -1.08
C GLU A 106 19.03 -6.47 -1.16
N GLN A 107 19.04 -5.92 -2.36
CA GLN A 107 18.97 -4.47 -2.57
C GLN A 107 17.65 -3.90 -2.01
N MET A 108 16.56 -4.61 -2.15
CA MET A 108 15.27 -4.17 -1.60
C MET A 108 15.25 -4.23 -0.07
N PHE A 109 15.86 -5.23 0.53
CA PHE A 109 16.02 -5.27 2.00
C PHE A 109 16.91 -4.13 2.50
N ASP A 110 17.96 -3.79 1.79
CA ASP A 110 18.82 -2.65 2.13
C ASP A 110 18.03 -1.33 2.07
N LEU A 111 17.18 -1.18 1.06
CA LEU A 111 16.31 -0.03 0.93
C LEU A 111 15.33 0.05 2.12
N GLN A 112 14.68 -1.05 2.47
CA GLN A 112 13.79 -1.10 3.62
C GLN A 112 14.50 -0.70 4.91
N ASN A 113 15.72 -1.18 5.13
CA ASN A 113 16.51 -0.83 6.32
C ASN A 113 16.83 0.66 6.36
N ARG A 114 17.16 1.27 5.22
CA ARG A 114 17.43 2.71 5.15
C ARG A 114 16.18 3.53 5.45
N ILE A 115 15.03 3.11 4.92
CA ILE A 115 13.75 3.80 5.18
C ILE A 115 13.37 3.65 6.66
N PHE A 116 13.47 2.45 7.20
CA PHE A 116 13.17 2.20 8.61
C PHE A 116 13.99 3.08 9.55
N ALA A 117 15.26 3.30 9.24
CA ALA A 117 16.13 4.14 10.05
C ALA A 117 15.76 5.63 10.00
N ARG A 118 14.98 6.06 9.02
CA ARG A 118 14.60 7.46 8.81
C ARG A 118 13.18 7.81 9.27
N LYS A 119 12.53 6.88 9.92
CA LYS A 119 11.14 7.06 10.37
C LYS A 119 10.97 8.34 11.24
#